data_00d69d2cca3e63a3d355c065918ad7ef
#
_entry.id   00d69d2cca3e63a3d355c065918ad7ef
#
_cell.length_a   1.000
_cell.length_b   1.000
_cell.length_c   1.000
_cell.angle_alpha   90.00
_cell.angle_beta   90.00
_cell.angle_gamma   90.00
#
_symmetry.space_group_name_H-M   'P 1'
#
loop_
_entity.id
_entity.type
_entity.pdbx_description
1 polymer ?
#
loop_
_entity_poly.entity_id
_entity_poly.type
_entity_poly.pdbx_seq_one_letter_code
_entity_poly.pdbx_strand_id
1 'polypeptide(L)'
;LDLTGGFGVDSYFFSSVFREVYYVEPNKSLLEIACHNHQVLQAKGILHLNTTADDFLTSTDKFFDLIYIDPSRRTSGNKRVFSFDDCEPDVTNLLPLIFLKSNHLLIKASPLLDIQQGLKSLTFVKKIFVISVENECKELLFYCEKNFAGEPTIEALNLSNGRATETFHFKVSEERLITPNYSPPLSYLYEPNASILKAGAFKIVGA
;
A
#
# COMPACT_ATOMS: atom_id res chain seq x y z
N LEU A 1 10.40 -6.83 6.73
CA LEU A 1 9.42 -7.48 7.60
C LEU A 1 8.03 -7.34 6.97
N ASP A 2 7.33 -8.47 6.81
CA ASP A 2 5.91 -8.56 6.42
C ASP A 2 5.10 -8.95 7.67
N LEU A 3 4.25 -8.05 8.15
CA LEU A 3 3.44 -8.23 9.37
C LEU A 3 2.11 -8.95 9.12
N THR A 4 1.77 -9.23 7.87
CA THR A 4 0.48 -9.78 7.43
C THR A 4 0.67 -10.86 6.36
N GLY A 5 1.46 -11.85 6.68
CA GLY A 5 1.98 -12.83 5.72
C GLY A 5 0.95 -13.55 4.85
N GLY A 6 -0.21 -13.93 5.40
CA GLY A 6 -1.29 -14.60 4.68
C GLY A 6 -0.82 -15.82 3.90
N PHE A 7 -1.13 -15.89 2.61
CA PHE A 7 -0.64 -16.96 1.71
C PHE A 7 0.82 -16.79 1.28
N GLY A 8 1.52 -15.75 1.71
CA GLY A 8 2.94 -15.53 1.48
C GLY A 8 3.31 -14.98 0.10
N VAL A 9 2.34 -14.50 -0.68
CA VAL A 9 2.59 -14.02 -2.05
C VAL A 9 3.52 -12.81 -2.06
N ASP A 10 3.21 -11.79 -1.25
CA ASP A 10 4.02 -10.58 -1.17
C ASP A 10 5.43 -10.89 -0.63
N SER A 11 5.52 -11.71 0.43
CA SER A 11 6.80 -12.17 0.99
C SER A 11 7.65 -12.96 -0.01
N TYR A 12 7.03 -13.74 -0.90
CA TYR A 12 7.73 -14.42 -1.99
C TYR A 12 8.43 -13.42 -2.91
N PHE A 13 7.72 -12.39 -3.37
CA PHE A 13 8.30 -11.37 -4.22
C PHE A 13 9.35 -10.52 -3.48
N PHE A 14 9.12 -10.21 -2.21
CA PHE A 14 10.12 -9.51 -1.38
C PHE A 14 11.41 -10.31 -1.24
N SER A 15 11.37 -11.64 -1.21
CA SER A 15 12.56 -12.48 -1.12
C SER A 15 13.49 -12.38 -2.33
N SER A 16 13.01 -11.86 -3.45
CA SER A 16 13.84 -11.59 -4.63
C SER A 16 14.59 -10.26 -4.55
N VAL A 17 14.15 -9.35 -3.68
CA VAL A 17 14.69 -7.99 -3.53
C VAL A 17 15.46 -7.82 -2.23
N PHE A 18 14.98 -8.42 -1.14
CA PHE A 18 15.60 -8.34 0.18
C PHE A 18 16.36 -9.63 0.50
N ARG A 19 17.49 -9.49 1.20
CA ARG A 19 18.32 -10.62 1.64
C ARG A 19 17.59 -11.52 2.64
N GLU A 20 16.81 -10.90 3.54
CA GLU A 20 16.02 -11.59 4.57
C GLU A 20 14.63 -11.00 4.62
N VAL A 21 13.62 -11.86 4.66
CA VAL A 21 12.21 -11.49 4.83
C VAL A 21 11.68 -12.19 6.07
N TYR A 22 11.24 -11.41 7.04
CA TYR A 22 10.53 -11.90 8.22
C TYR A 22 9.05 -11.92 7.87
N TYR A 23 8.48 -13.11 7.73
CA TYR A 23 7.09 -13.37 7.42
C TYR A 23 6.34 -13.69 8.71
N VAL A 24 5.38 -12.85 9.11
CA VAL A 24 4.58 -12.97 10.33
C VAL A 24 3.14 -13.32 9.97
N GLU A 25 2.64 -14.45 10.50
CA GLU A 25 1.27 -14.93 10.29
C GLU A 25 0.74 -15.64 11.55
N PRO A 26 -0.33 -15.14 12.19
CA PRO A 26 -0.91 -15.75 13.38
C PRO A 26 -1.64 -17.06 13.09
N ASN A 27 -2.22 -17.24 11.90
CA ASN A 27 -2.92 -18.45 11.53
C ASN A 27 -1.92 -19.54 11.13
N LYS A 28 -1.76 -20.54 11.99
CA LYS A 28 -0.83 -21.64 11.81
C LYS A 28 -1.06 -22.40 10.49
N SER A 29 -2.31 -22.63 10.10
CA SER A 29 -2.61 -23.35 8.86
C SER A 29 -2.21 -22.56 7.60
N LEU A 30 -2.40 -21.23 7.60
CA LEU A 30 -1.92 -20.36 6.51
C LEU A 30 -0.39 -20.35 6.46
N LEU A 31 0.26 -20.23 7.61
CA LEU A 31 1.72 -20.28 7.71
C LEU A 31 2.28 -21.58 7.13
N GLU A 32 1.69 -22.74 7.47
CA GLU A 32 2.12 -24.05 6.95
C GLU A 32 1.98 -24.14 5.43
N ILE A 33 0.86 -23.62 4.87
CA ILE A 33 0.64 -23.54 3.42
C ILE A 33 1.67 -22.63 2.76
N ALA A 34 1.89 -21.43 3.30
CA ALA A 34 2.86 -20.47 2.76
C ALA A 34 4.29 -21.03 2.81
N CYS A 35 4.67 -21.67 3.91
CA CYS A 35 5.97 -22.33 4.07
C CYS A 35 6.18 -23.40 3.00
N HIS A 36 5.19 -24.28 2.78
CA HIS A 36 5.23 -25.29 1.73
C HIS A 36 5.39 -24.65 0.33
N ASN A 37 4.56 -23.64 0.02
CA ASN A 37 4.61 -22.96 -1.27
C ASN A 37 5.97 -22.29 -1.51
N HIS A 38 6.52 -21.60 -0.50
CA HIS A 38 7.84 -20.98 -0.59
C HIS A 38 8.95 -22.02 -0.85
N GLN A 39 8.86 -23.20 -0.24
CA GLN A 39 9.80 -24.30 -0.50
C GLN A 39 9.70 -24.81 -1.94
N VAL A 40 8.47 -25.06 -2.43
CA VAL A 40 8.22 -25.52 -3.82
C VAL A 40 8.72 -24.49 -4.84
N LEU A 41 8.48 -23.19 -4.57
CA LEU A 41 8.92 -22.08 -5.40
C LEU A 41 10.40 -21.73 -5.23
N GLN A 42 11.12 -22.45 -4.35
CA GLN A 42 12.54 -22.25 -4.05
C GLN A 42 12.86 -20.82 -3.56
N ALA A 43 11.92 -20.17 -2.88
CA ALA A 43 12.14 -18.88 -2.24
C ALA A 43 13.24 -18.99 -1.16
N LYS A 44 14.11 -17.98 -1.12
CA LYS A 44 15.25 -17.96 -0.20
C LYS A 44 15.12 -16.81 0.80
N GLY A 45 15.67 -17.00 2.00
CA GLY A 45 15.78 -15.91 2.98
C GLY A 45 14.47 -15.53 3.66
N ILE A 46 13.41 -16.37 3.59
CA ILE A 46 12.14 -16.13 4.29
C ILE A 46 12.15 -16.88 5.63
N LEU A 47 11.99 -16.13 6.72
CA LEU A 47 11.83 -16.66 8.07
C LEU A 47 10.34 -16.62 8.45
N HIS A 48 9.75 -17.79 8.62
CA HIS A 48 8.33 -17.95 8.95
C HIS A 48 8.12 -17.91 10.46
N LEU A 49 7.26 -17.02 10.93
CA LEU A 49 6.99 -16.75 12.34
C LEU A 49 5.48 -16.84 12.62
N ASN A 50 5.09 -17.80 13.45
CA ASN A 50 3.69 -17.96 13.87
C ASN A 50 3.42 -17.09 15.11
N THR A 51 3.08 -15.86 14.89
CA THR A 51 2.80 -14.87 15.94
C THR A 51 1.94 -13.74 15.38
N THR A 52 1.37 -12.90 16.23
CA THR A 52 0.68 -11.68 15.81
C THR A 52 1.68 -10.56 15.51
N ALA A 53 1.23 -9.54 14.76
CA ALA A 53 2.03 -8.35 14.48
C ALA A 53 2.44 -7.63 15.77
N ASP A 54 1.50 -7.47 16.71
CA ASP A 54 1.71 -6.81 18.01
C ASP A 54 2.75 -7.54 18.86
N ASP A 55 2.59 -8.86 19.02
CA ASP A 55 3.50 -9.68 19.82
C ASP A 55 4.91 -9.66 19.23
N PHE A 56 5.01 -9.78 17.90
CA PHE A 56 6.31 -9.74 17.24
C PHE A 56 7.00 -8.38 17.40
N LEU A 57 6.30 -7.27 17.12
CA LEU A 57 6.86 -5.93 17.25
C LEU A 57 7.29 -5.61 18.68
N THR A 58 6.56 -6.12 19.67
CA THR A 58 6.87 -5.92 21.08
C THR A 58 8.07 -6.73 21.53
N SER A 59 8.21 -7.98 21.04
CA SER A 59 9.25 -8.92 21.48
C SER A 59 10.58 -8.79 20.72
N THR A 60 10.57 -8.27 19.49
CA THR A 60 11.79 -8.17 18.67
C THR A 60 12.65 -6.96 19.05
N ASP A 61 13.97 -7.17 19.13
CA ASP A 61 14.96 -6.07 19.23
C ASP A 61 15.53 -5.66 17.85
N LYS A 62 15.07 -6.32 16.77
CA LYS A 62 15.58 -6.03 15.43
C LYS A 62 15.04 -4.73 14.89
N PHE A 63 15.86 -4.07 14.07
CA PHE A 63 15.49 -2.92 13.27
C PHE A 63 15.46 -3.35 11.79
N PHE A 64 14.41 -2.97 11.06
CA PHE A 64 14.14 -3.40 9.70
C PHE A 64 14.31 -2.25 8.72
N ASP A 65 14.83 -2.56 7.52
CA ASP A 65 14.93 -1.59 6.43
C ASP A 65 13.55 -1.15 5.93
N LEU A 66 12.57 -2.06 5.95
CA LEU A 66 11.19 -1.82 5.56
C LEU A 66 10.25 -2.72 6.37
N ILE A 67 9.16 -2.15 6.85
CA ILE A 67 8.00 -2.92 7.34
C ILE A 67 6.87 -2.78 6.32
N TYR A 68 6.27 -3.92 5.98
CA TYR A 68 5.12 -4.02 5.09
C TYR A 68 3.92 -4.55 5.86
N ILE A 69 2.73 -4.05 5.51
CA ILE A 69 1.47 -4.49 6.10
C ILE A 69 0.34 -4.40 5.06
N ASP A 70 -0.41 -5.50 4.90
CA ASP A 70 -1.64 -5.62 4.09
C ASP A 70 -2.80 -6.03 4.99
N PRO A 71 -3.37 -5.06 5.74
CA PRO A 71 -4.35 -5.38 6.76
C PRO A 71 -5.68 -5.80 6.12
N SER A 72 -6.27 -6.88 6.63
CA SER A 72 -7.60 -7.34 6.21
C SER A 72 -8.72 -6.58 6.91
N ARG A 73 -9.91 -6.56 6.32
CA ARG A 73 -11.08 -5.99 7.00
C ARG A 73 -11.52 -6.88 8.16
N ARG A 74 -11.86 -6.29 9.29
CA ARG A 74 -12.60 -6.99 10.34
C ARG A 74 -13.99 -7.37 9.82
N THR A 75 -14.38 -8.63 9.97
CA THR A 75 -15.65 -9.18 9.47
C THR A 75 -16.89 -8.69 10.21
N SER A 76 -16.74 -7.95 11.31
CA SER A 76 -17.80 -7.50 12.18
C SER A 76 -18.18 -6.04 11.93
N GLY A 77 -18.87 -5.75 10.84
CA GLY A 77 -19.47 -4.43 10.70
C GLY A 77 -20.02 -4.14 9.30
N ASN A 78 -21.30 -3.79 9.24
CA ASN A 78 -21.99 -3.26 8.06
C ASN A 78 -21.54 -1.83 7.68
N LYS A 79 -20.31 -1.41 8.02
CA LYS A 79 -19.81 -0.09 7.69
C LYS A 79 -19.43 -0.04 6.21
N ARG A 80 -20.01 0.91 5.48
CA ARG A 80 -19.76 1.16 4.05
C ARG A 80 -18.45 1.90 3.78
N VAL A 81 -17.79 2.44 4.80
CA VAL A 81 -16.58 3.24 4.68
C VAL A 81 -15.39 2.39 5.11
N PHE A 82 -14.37 2.32 4.26
CA PHE A 82 -13.11 1.65 4.57
C PHE A 82 -12.21 2.62 5.35
N SER A 83 -11.68 2.19 6.51
CA SER A 83 -10.75 2.95 7.33
C SER A 83 -9.69 2.02 7.91
N PHE A 84 -8.48 2.51 8.19
CA PHE A 84 -7.38 1.70 8.73
C PHE A 84 -7.61 1.21 10.17
N ASP A 85 -8.42 1.90 10.94
CA ASP A 85 -8.86 1.50 12.30
C ASP A 85 -9.91 0.38 12.30
N ASP A 86 -10.58 0.14 11.16
CA ASP A 86 -11.51 -0.99 10.96
C ASP A 86 -10.79 -2.24 10.40
N CYS A 87 -9.45 -2.23 10.33
CA CYS A 87 -8.64 -3.33 9.80
C CYS A 87 -8.08 -4.24 10.89
N GLU A 88 -7.61 -5.41 10.47
CA GLU A 88 -6.85 -6.32 11.31
C GLU A 88 -5.55 -6.74 10.58
N PRO A 89 -4.41 -6.47 11.21
CA PRO A 89 -4.23 -5.69 12.44
C PRO A 89 -4.62 -4.22 12.28
N ASP A 90 -4.94 -3.55 13.41
CA ASP A 90 -5.22 -2.11 13.45
C ASP A 90 -3.92 -1.32 13.19
N VAL A 91 -3.79 -0.84 11.96
CA VAL A 91 -2.57 -0.13 11.51
C VAL A 91 -2.31 1.12 12.35
N THR A 92 -3.36 1.86 12.71
CA THR A 92 -3.22 3.14 13.41
C THR A 92 -2.65 2.95 14.81
N ASN A 93 -3.06 1.90 15.50
CA ASN A 93 -2.53 1.52 16.79
C ASN A 93 -1.10 0.97 16.73
N LEU A 94 -0.72 0.34 15.62
CA LEU A 94 0.63 -0.21 15.43
C LEU A 94 1.68 0.82 15.04
N LEU A 95 1.31 1.99 14.50
CA LEU A 95 2.26 2.99 14.00
C LEU A 95 3.38 3.33 14.98
N PRO A 96 3.12 3.57 16.30
CA PRO A 96 4.20 3.87 17.25
C PRO A 96 5.22 2.74 17.38
N LEU A 97 4.77 1.47 17.44
CA LEU A 97 5.64 0.30 17.53
C LEU A 97 6.42 0.08 16.22
N ILE A 98 5.77 0.24 15.08
CA ILE A 98 6.38 0.13 13.76
C ILE A 98 7.54 1.11 13.63
N PHE A 99 7.34 2.39 13.99
CA PHE A 99 8.38 3.41 13.89
C PHE A 99 9.45 3.34 14.99
N LEU A 100 9.32 2.43 15.97
CA LEU A 100 10.43 2.03 16.82
C LEU A 100 11.33 0.98 16.14
N LYS A 101 10.81 0.24 15.17
CA LYS A 101 11.48 -0.91 14.53
C LYS A 101 11.85 -0.67 13.05
N SER A 102 11.40 0.42 12.44
CA SER A 102 11.77 0.82 11.08
C SER A 102 11.60 2.33 10.88
N ASN A 103 12.36 2.89 9.94
CA ASN A 103 12.11 4.24 9.43
C ASN A 103 11.14 4.24 8.24
N HIS A 104 10.83 3.07 7.66
CA HIS A 104 10.06 2.93 6.43
C HIS A 104 8.93 1.94 6.60
N LEU A 105 7.72 2.38 6.26
CA LEU A 105 6.51 1.57 6.31
C LEU A 105 5.81 1.64 4.95
N LEU A 106 5.42 0.48 4.42
CA LEU A 106 4.58 0.35 3.23
C LEU A 106 3.27 -0.33 3.63
N ILE A 107 2.16 0.35 3.40
CA ILE A 107 0.82 -0.15 3.71
C ILE A 107 0.07 -0.38 2.41
N LYS A 108 -0.37 -1.62 2.17
CA LYS A 108 -1.29 -1.93 1.08
C LYS A 108 -2.73 -1.71 1.53
N ALA A 109 -3.53 -1.14 0.67
CA ALA A 109 -4.93 -0.86 0.96
C ALA A 109 -5.82 -1.13 -0.25
N SER A 110 -7.06 -1.50 0.02
CA SER A 110 -8.09 -1.66 -1.01
C SER A 110 -8.29 -0.38 -1.82
N PRO A 111 -8.54 -0.45 -3.14
CA PRO A 111 -8.92 0.71 -3.94
C PRO A 111 -10.24 1.36 -3.51
N LEU A 112 -11.01 0.73 -2.61
CA LEU A 112 -12.21 1.32 -2.03
C LEU A 112 -11.92 2.36 -0.95
N LEU A 113 -10.70 2.38 -0.39
CA LEU A 113 -10.28 3.40 0.57
C LEU A 113 -10.24 4.77 -0.10
N ASP A 114 -10.85 5.77 0.55
CA ASP A 114 -10.65 7.17 0.17
C ASP A 114 -9.24 7.63 0.55
N ILE A 115 -8.49 8.17 -0.42
CA ILE A 115 -7.10 8.59 -0.22
C ILE A 115 -7.00 9.69 0.84
N GLN A 116 -7.96 10.65 0.86
CA GLN A 116 -7.96 11.72 1.86
C GLN A 116 -8.25 11.18 3.25
N GLN A 117 -9.09 10.15 3.37
CA GLN A 117 -9.33 9.46 4.63
C GLN A 117 -8.07 8.72 5.11
N GLY A 118 -7.37 8.03 4.20
CA GLY A 118 -6.09 7.39 4.51
C GLY A 118 -5.05 8.39 5.02
N LEU A 119 -4.94 9.55 4.37
CA LEU A 119 -4.02 10.62 4.77
C LEU A 119 -4.34 11.22 6.15
N LYS A 120 -5.62 11.21 6.58
CA LYS A 120 -6.01 11.67 7.93
C LYS A 120 -5.67 10.66 9.01
N SER A 121 -5.69 9.36 8.69
CA SER A 121 -5.48 8.28 9.65
C SER A 121 -3.99 7.96 9.86
N LEU A 122 -3.14 8.25 8.87
CA LEU A 122 -1.72 7.88 8.89
C LEU A 122 -0.82 9.08 9.16
N THR A 123 0.31 8.83 9.81
CA THR A 123 1.38 9.81 10.02
C THR A 123 2.55 9.56 9.06
N PHE A 124 3.29 10.62 8.74
CA PHE A 124 4.53 10.55 7.95
C PHE A 124 4.37 10.00 6.53
N VAL A 125 3.17 10.08 5.95
CA VAL A 125 2.95 9.65 4.55
C VAL A 125 3.78 10.52 3.64
N LYS A 126 4.70 9.90 2.90
CA LYS A 126 5.58 10.58 1.93
C LYS A 126 5.08 10.42 0.50
N LYS A 127 4.55 9.24 0.19
CA LYS A 127 4.07 8.92 -1.15
C LYS A 127 2.87 7.98 -1.10
N ILE A 128 1.96 8.15 -2.05
CA ILE A 128 0.84 7.25 -2.27
C ILE A 128 0.94 6.76 -3.71
N PHE A 129 0.97 5.45 -3.89
CA PHE A 129 0.87 4.83 -5.21
C PHE A 129 -0.57 4.37 -5.43
N VAL A 130 -1.14 4.76 -6.57
CA VAL A 130 -2.44 4.29 -7.04
C VAL A 130 -2.18 3.39 -8.23
N ILE A 131 -2.37 2.10 -8.05
CA ILE A 131 -1.95 1.09 -9.02
C ILE A 131 -3.15 0.52 -9.76
N SER A 132 -3.13 0.66 -11.08
CA SER A 132 -4.05 0.00 -12.00
C SER A 132 -3.30 -1.02 -12.87
N VAL A 133 -4.00 -2.09 -13.21
CA VAL A 133 -3.54 -3.09 -14.18
C VAL A 133 -4.61 -3.20 -15.26
N GLU A 134 -4.21 -3.04 -16.52
CA GLU A 134 -5.15 -3.03 -17.66
C GLU A 134 -6.34 -2.07 -17.43
N ASN A 135 -6.03 -0.86 -16.96
CA ASN A 135 -7.00 0.19 -16.67
C ASN A 135 -8.04 -0.16 -15.58
N GLU A 136 -7.74 -1.10 -14.69
CA GLU A 136 -8.55 -1.42 -13.51
C GLU A 136 -7.73 -1.16 -12.25
N CYS A 137 -8.22 -0.26 -11.36
CA CYS A 137 -7.53 0.07 -10.11
C CYS A 137 -7.53 -1.15 -9.16
N LYS A 138 -6.34 -1.66 -8.84
CA LYS A 138 -6.15 -2.88 -8.06
C LYS A 138 -5.86 -2.59 -6.59
N GLU A 139 -5.02 -1.61 -6.30
CA GLU A 139 -4.56 -1.33 -4.94
C GLU A 139 -4.05 0.09 -4.76
N LEU A 140 -3.99 0.51 -3.51
CA LEU A 140 -3.30 1.71 -3.04
C LEU A 140 -2.13 1.28 -2.16
N LEU A 141 -0.96 1.91 -2.34
CA LEU A 141 0.17 1.73 -1.44
C LEU A 141 0.50 3.07 -0.78
N PHE A 142 0.45 3.11 0.56
CA PHE A 142 0.88 4.26 1.34
C PHE A 142 2.31 4.03 1.84
N TYR A 143 3.25 4.81 1.35
CA TYR A 143 4.62 4.78 1.82
C TYR A 143 4.83 5.89 2.85
N CYS A 144 5.17 5.48 4.07
CA CYS A 144 5.47 6.37 5.18
C CYS A 144 6.97 6.32 5.50
N GLU A 145 7.56 7.50 5.72
CA GLU A 145 8.95 7.66 6.14
C GLU A 145 9.00 8.44 7.45
N LYS A 146 9.55 7.83 8.49
CA LYS A 146 9.60 8.38 9.84
C LYS A 146 10.11 9.84 9.84
N ASN A 147 9.39 10.72 10.52
CA ASN A 147 9.65 12.15 10.61
C ASN A 147 9.48 12.94 9.31
N PHE A 148 8.92 12.36 8.25
CA PHE A 148 8.55 13.12 7.06
C PHE A 148 7.46 14.14 7.43
N ALA A 149 7.73 15.42 7.17
CA ALA A 149 6.83 16.55 7.46
C ALA A 149 6.38 17.31 6.20
N GLY A 150 6.74 16.81 5.01
CA GLY A 150 6.36 17.41 3.74
C GLY A 150 4.93 17.05 3.31
N GLU A 151 4.50 17.62 2.21
CA GLU A 151 3.26 17.23 1.55
C GLU A 151 3.48 15.94 0.75
N PRO A 152 2.59 14.93 0.89
CA PRO A 152 2.68 13.69 0.12
C PRO A 152 2.57 13.90 -1.39
N THR A 153 3.33 13.11 -2.14
CA THR A 153 3.15 12.99 -3.60
C THR A 153 2.25 11.80 -3.90
N ILE A 154 1.27 12.00 -4.78
CA ILE A 154 0.45 10.91 -5.33
C ILE A 154 1.04 10.50 -6.67
N GLU A 155 1.24 9.22 -6.87
CA GLU A 155 1.77 8.63 -8.09
C GLU A 155 0.79 7.59 -8.63
N ALA A 156 0.13 7.92 -9.73
CA ALA A 156 -0.80 7.06 -10.43
C ALA A 156 -0.04 6.23 -11.47
N LEU A 157 -0.17 4.91 -11.38
CA LEU A 157 0.52 3.94 -12.24
C LEU A 157 -0.52 3.08 -12.95
N ASN A 158 -0.44 2.98 -14.28
CA ASN A 158 -1.24 2.03 -15.04
C ASN A 158 -0.31 1.03 -15.75
N LEU A 159 -0.32 -0.21 -15.27
CA LEU A 159 0.47 -1.31 -15.80
C LEU A 159 -0.32 -2.01 -16.90
N SER A 160 0.27 -2.20 -18.08
CA SER A 160 -0.35 -2.91 -19.20
C SER A 160 0.63 -3.91 -19.81
N ASN A 161 0.13 -5.09 -20.14
CA ASN A 161 0.94 -6.14 -20.75
C ASN A 161 1.48 -5.68 -22.12
N GLY A 162 2.80 -5.76 -22.30
CA GLY A 162 3.48 -5.42 -23.54
C GLY A 162 3.51 -3.94 -23.88
N ARG A 163 3.13 -3.05 -22.98
CA ARG A 163 3.24 -1.59 -23.14
C ARG A 163 4.09 -0.97 -22.02
N ALA A 164 4.59 0.22 -22.26
CA ALA A 164 5.25 0.99 -21.21
C ALA A 164 4.23 1.34 -20.10
N THR A 165 4.68 1.32 -18.84
CA THR A 165 3.89 1.78 -17.71
C THR A 165 3.56 3.27 -17.88
N GLU A 166 2.29 3.61 -17.83
CA GLU A 166 1.84 5.00 -17.79
C GLU A 166 1.96 5.50 -16.35
N THR A 167 2.60 6.65 -16.16
CA THR A 167 2.80 7.25 -14.84
C THR A 167 2.37 8.70 -14.83
N PHE A 168 1.68 9.10 -13.76
CA PHE A 168 1.32 10.48 -13.51
C PHE A 168 1.50 10.80 -12.04
N HIS A 169 2.15 11.91 -11.71
CA HIS A 169 2.43 12.29 -10.31
C HIS A 169 2.06 13.74 -10.06
N PHE A 170 1.54 14.02 -8.86
CA PHE A 170 1.13 15.34 -8.42
C PHE A 170 1.02 15.41 -6.91
N LYS A 171 0.88 16.63 -6.38
CA LYS A 171 0.53 16.90 -4.98
C LYS A 171 -0.92 17.34 -4.87
N VAL A 172 -1.54 17.06 -3.72
CA VAL A 172 -2.93 17.45 -3.45
C VAL A 172 -3.12 18.97 -3.58
N SER A 173 -2.12 19.78 -3.16
CA SER A 173 -2.14 21.23 -3.31
C SER A 173 -2.16 21.67 -4.77
N GLU A 174 -1.42 21.00 -5.65
CA GLU A 174 -1.40 21.30 -7.09
C GLU A 174 -2.78 21.12 -7.72
N GLU A 175 -3.45 19.98 -7.45
CA GLU A 175 -4.82 19.72 -7.90
C GLU A 175 -5.81 20.79 -7.41
N ARG A 176 -5.65 21.27 -6.15
CA ARG A 176 -6.53 22.30 -5.58
C ARG A 176 -6.35 23.68 -6.22
N LEU A 177 -5.12 24.04 -6.57
CA LEU A 177 -4.76 25.37 -7.08
C LEU A 177 -5.06 25.56 -8.56
N ILE A 178 -5.10 24.48 -9.34
CA ILE A 178 -5.34 24.55 -10.78
C ILE A 178 -6.78 25.00 -11.07
N THR A 179 -6.89 25.97 -11.97
CA THR A 179 -8.16 26.38 -12.57
C THR A 179 -8.26 25.73 -13.95
N PRO A 180 -9.23 24.83 -14.19
CA PRO A 180 -9.36 24.19 -15.49
C PRO A 180 -9.71 25.20 -16.60
N ASN A 181 -9.12 25.01 -17.77
CA ASN A 181 -9.53 25.71 -18.99
C ASN A 181 -10.64 24.93 -19.68
N TYR A 182 -11.80 25.54 -19.85
CA TYR A 182 -12.92 24.94 -20.57
C TYR A 182 -12.97 25.47 -21.99
N SER A 183 -13.16 24.58 -22.97
CA SER A 183 -13.35 24.92 -24.38
C SER A 183 -14.51 24.12 -24.97
N PRO A 184 -15.07 24.51 -26.10
CA PRO A 184 -15.97 23.65 -26.86
C PRO A 184 -15.29 22.32 -27.20
N PRO A 185 -16.08 21.22 -27.33
CA PRO A 185 -15.53 19.94 -27.75
C PRO A 185 -14.76 20.06 -29.07
N LEU A 186 -13.59 19.39 -29.12
CA LEU A 186 -12.77 19.26 -30.33
C LEU A 186 -13.03 17.91 -31.01
N SER A 187 -12.14 17.51 -31.94
CA SER A 187 -12.28 16.26 -32.70
C SER A 187 -12.09 14.98 -31.90
N TYR A 188 -11.43 15.04 -30.73
CA TYR A 188 -11.10 13.90 -29.88
C TYR A 188 -11.52 14.17 -28.45
N LEU A 189 -12.02 13.12 -27.79
CA LEU A 189 -12.29 13.09 -26.36
C LEU A 189 -11.32 12.10 -25.73
N TYR A 190 -10.62 12.54 -24.68
CA TYR A 190 -9.70 11.71 -23.90
C TYR A 190 -10.26 11.52 -22.50
N GLU A 191 -10.20 10.28 -22.01
CA GLU A 191 -10.53 9.94 -20.64
C GLU A 191 -9.25 9.51 -19.91
N PRO A 192 -8.96 10.06 -18.73
CA PRO A 192 -7.84 9.61 -17.92
C PRO A 192 -8.01 8.12 -17.52
N ASN A 193 -6.91 7.41 -17.38
CA ASN A 193 -6.95 6.02 -16.94
C ASN A 193 -7.42 5.89 -15.47
N ALA A 194 -7.79 4.66 -15.07
CA ALA A 194 -8.40 4.38 -13.78
C ALA A 194 -7.54 4.80 -12.58
N SER A 195 -6.20 4.72 -12.68
CA SER A 195 -5.31 5.16 -11.59
C SER A 195 -5.35 6.67 -11.40
N ILE A 196 -5.39 7.45 -12.47
CA ILE A 196 -5.50 8.93 -12.43
C ILE A 196 -6.85 9.35 -11.84
N LEU A 197 -7.95 8.72 -12.29
CA LEU A 197 -9.28 9.00 -11.76
C LEU A 197 -9.37 8.66 -10.27
N LYS A 198 -8.86 7.49 -9.86
CA LYS A 198 -8.82 7.09 -8.46
C LYS A 198 -7.92 7.99 -7.61
N ALA A 199 -6.83 8.50 -8.16
CA ALA A 199 -5.94 9.46 -7.52
C ALA A 199 -6.61 10.82 -7.26
N GLY A 200 -7.71 11.14 -7.96
CA GLY A 200 -8.42 12.41 -7.83
C GLY A 200 -7.79 13.55 -8.60
N ALA A 201 -7.01 13.27 -9.65
CA ALA A 201 -6.36 14.27 -10.51
C ALA A 201 -7.30 14.76 -11.62
N PHE A 202 -8.43 15.38 -11.25
CA PHE A 202 -9.48 15.74 -12.20
C PHE A 202 -9.18 17.03 -12.97
N LYS A 203 -8.43 17.97 -12.36
CA LYS A 203 -8.10 19.25 -12.96
C LYS A 203 -6.69 19.25 -13.54
N ILE A 204 -5.72 18.75 -12.74
CA ILE A 204 -4.30 18.79 -13.10
C ILE A 204 -3.99 17.93 -14.33
N VAL A 205 -4.76 16.88 -14.60
CA VAL A 205 -4.55 16.03 -15.77
C VAL A 205 -4.86 16.73 -17.10
N GLY A 206 -5.67 17.80 -17.07
CA GLY A 206 -6.03 18.57 -18.24
C GLY A 206 -5.36 19.95 -18.33
N ALA A 207 -4.37 20.23 -17.49
CA ALA A 207 -3.70 21.53 -17.40
C ALA A 207 -2.45 21.63 -18.28
#